data_d4ce5483c70421a67195273dda7bc188
#
_entry.id   d4ce5483c70421a67195273dda7bc188
#
_cell.length_a   1.000
_cell.length_b   1.000
_cell.length_c   1.000
_cell.angle_alpha   90.00
_cell.angle_beta   90.00
_cell.angle_gamma   90.00
#
_symmetry.space_group_name_H-M   'P 1'
#
loop_
_entity.id
_entity.type
_entity.pdbx_description
1 polymer ?
#
loop_
_entity_poly.entity_id
_entity_poly.type
_entity_poly.pdbx_seq_one_letter_code
_entity_poly.pdbx_strand_id
1 'polypeptide(L)'
;WGKIDFFVHGIAFSDKEELKGKYVDTSRENFINTMDISVYSFTETSKFAAALMPDGGSLLTLTYYGSERVMPHYNVMGVAKAALEASVRYLAVDLGSKNIRVNGLSAGPMKTLAASGIGDFRYILKWNELNSPLKRNVTQADVGGAGVYLLSDLSTGVSGETHHVECGYHVVGMKAVDAPDISKV
;
A
#
# COMPACT_ATOMS: atom_id res chain seq x y z
N TRP A 1 -26.37 -6.04 -8.08
CA TRP A 1 -26.26 -4.63 -7.66
C TRP A 1 -26.51 -3.67 -8.83
N GLY A 2 -26.13 -4.02 -10.03
CA GLY A 2 -26.29 -3.19 -11.23
C GLY A 2 -25.22 -2.11 -11.39
N LYS A 3 -24.92 -1.35 -10.34
CA LYS A 3 -23.82 -0.36 -10.31
C LYS A 3 -23.13 -0.31 -8.94
N ILE A 4 -21.93 0.26 -8.92
CA ILE A 4 -21.14 0.51 -7.71
C ILE A 4 -20.64 1.95 -7.70
N ASP A 5 -20.40 2.51 -6.51
CA ASP A 5 -19.92 3.88 -6.32
C ASP A 5 -18.41 3.89 -6.02
N PHE A 6 -17.90 2.79 -5.44
CA PHE A 6 -16.47 2.66 -5.17
C PHE A 6 -16.03 1.18 -5.19
N PHE A 7 -14.72 1.00 -5.33
CA PHE A 7 -14.07 -0.30 -5.26
C PHE A 7 -12.77 -0.22 -4.47
N VAL A 8 -12.55 -1.17 -3.56
CA VAL A 8 -11.31 -1.28 -2.78
C VAL A 8 -10.58 -2.55 -3.16
N HIS A 9 -9.35 -2.39 -3.66
CA HIS A 9 -8.45 -3.47 -3.98
C HIS A 9 -7.46 -3.69 -2.83
N GLY A 10 -7.63 -4.77 -2.08
CA GLY A 10 -6.78 -5.14 -0.95
C GLY A 10 -6.02 -6.45 -1.16
N ILE A 11 -5.71 -6.80 -2.41
CA ILE A 11 -5.10 -8.09 -2.78
C ILE A 11 -3.60 -7.93 -2.94
N ALA A 12 -2.83 -8.81 -2.30
CA ALA A 12 -1.38 -8.94 -2.51
C ALA A 12 -0.93 -10.33 -2.11
N PHE A 13 0.08 -10.85 -2.81
CA PHE A 13 0.70 -12.14 -2.51
C PHE A 13 2.16 -12.16 -2.96
N SER A 14 3.01 -12.81 -2.18
CA SER A 14 4.34 -13.28 -2.55
C SER A 14 4.69 -14.51 -1.72
N ASP A 15 5.59 -15.35 -2.22
CA ASP A 15 6.11 -16.45 -1.41
C ASP A 15 6.91 -15.91 -0.22
N LYS A 16 6.42 -16.19 0.99
CA LYS A 16 7.02 -15.72 2.24
C LYS A 16 8.44 -16.27 2.47
N GLU A 17 8.76 -17.43 1.93
CA GLU A 17 10.10 -18.02 2.09
C GLU A 17 11.13 -17.22 1.28
N GLU A 18 10.76 -16.72 0.10
CA GLU A 18 11.62 -15.86 -0.71
C GLU A 18 11.72 -14.42 -0.18
N LEU A 19 10.77 -13.98 0.66
CA LEU A 19 10.87 -12.69 1.33
C LEU A 19 11.94 -12.68 2.44
N LYS A 20 12.32 -13.83 2.99
CA LYS A 20 13.35 -13.95 4.04
C LYS A 20 14.79 -13.77 3.54
N GLY A 21 15.03 -14.01 2.28
CA GLY A 21 16.36 -13.95 1.65
C GLY A 21 16.76 -12.57 1.18
N LYS A 22 17.66 -12.51 0.20
CA LYS A 22 18.04 -11.28 -0.50
C LYS A 22 17.13 -11.09 -1.70
N TYR A 23 16.82 -9.85 -2.02
CA TYR A 23 16.01 -9.52 -3.20
C TYR A 23 16.63 -10.08 -4.50
N VAL A 24 17.96 -10.06 -4.64
CA VAL A 24 18.66 -10.56 -5.83
C VAL A 24 18.44 -12.06 -6.08
N ASP A 25 18.05 -12.80 -5.05
CA ASP A 25 17.81 -14.25 -5.13
C ASP A 25 16.34 -14.59 -5.46
N THR A 26 15.48 -13.56 -5.65
CA THR A 26 14.07 -13.77 -6.02
C THR A 26 13.97 -14.58 -7.31
N SER A 27 13.26 -15.69 -7.27
CA SER A 27 13.02 -16.52 -8.45
C SER A 27 12.16 -15.80 -9.49
N ARG A 28 12.37 -16.13 -10.77
CA ARG A 28 11.54 -15.61 -11.85
C ARG A 28 10.06 -15.97 -11.66
N GLU A 29 9.80 -17.17 -11.15
CA GLU A 29 8.44 -17.65 -10.88
C GLU A 29 7.74 -16.80 -9.83
N ASN A 30 8.36 -16.61 -8.66
CA ASN A 30 7.78 -15.78 -7.61
C ASN A 30 7.68 -14.31 -8.01
N PHE A 31 8.65 -13.78 -8.77
CA PHE A 31 8.58 -12.42 -9.31
C PHE A 31 7.32 -12.23 -10.18
N ILE A 32 7.09 -13.14 -11.14
CA ILE A 32 5.92 -13.07 -12.04
C ILE A 32 4.64 -13.21 -11.22
N ASN A 33 4.56 -14.20 -10.34
CA ASN A 33 3.37 -14.45 -9.53
C ASN A 33 3.05 -13.28 -8.59
N THR A 34 4.07 -12.68 -7.97
CA THR A 34 3.91 -11.50 -7.12
C THR A 34 3.38 -10.30 -7.93
N MET A 35 3.91 -10.06 -9.13
CA MET A 35 3.45 -8.98 -10.01
C MET A 35 2.05 -9.22 -10.55
N ASP A 36 1.72 -10.42 -10.93
CA ASP A 36 0.40 -10.79 -11.43
C ASP A 36 -0.67 -10.56 -10.34
N ILE A 37 -0.48 -11.16 -9.16
CA ILE A 37 -1.47 -11.08 -8.08
C ILE A 37 -1.51 -9.72 -7.42
N SER A 38 -0.37 -9.05 -7.21
CA SER A 38 -0.31 -7.82 -6.41
C SER A 38 -0.40 -6.54 -7.21
N VAL A 39 -0.25 -6.60 -8.54
CA VAL A 39 -0.23 -5.42 -9.42
C VAL A 39 -1.25 -5.54 -10.55
N TYR A 40 -1.11 -6.57 -11.40
CA TYR A 40 -1.99 -6.71 -12.56
C TYR A 40 -3.44 -6.91 -12.17
N SER A 41 -3.72 -7.62 -11.09
CA SER A 41 -5.07 -7.80 -10.56
C SER A 41 -5.79 -6.47 -10.29
N PHE A 42 -5.07 -5.42 -9.86
CA PHE A 42 -5.65 -4.08 -9.70
C PHE A 42 -6.05 -3.48 -11.05
N THR A 43 -5.18 -3.57 -12.04
CA THR A 43 -5.47 -3.07 -13.40
C THR A 43 -6.68 -3.79 -14.01
N GLU A 44 -6.71 -5.11 -13.93
CA GLU A 44 -7.78 -5.94 -14.46
C GLU A 44 -9.12 -5.67 -13.76
N THR A 45 -9.13 -5.71 -12.42
CA THR A 45 -10.37 -5.48 -11.66
C THR A 45 -10.86 -4.03 -11.79
N SER A 46 -9.97 -3.04 -11.95
CA SER A 46 -10.33 -1.65 -12.22
C SER A 46 -11.10 -1.50 -13.54
N LYS A 47 -10.73 -2.27 -14.56
CA LYS A 47 -11.47 -2.29 -15.84
C LYS A 47 -12.92 -2.73 -15.65
N PHE A 48 -13.15 -3.79 -14.87
CA PHE A 48 -14.50 -4.29 -14.60
C PHE A 48 -15.26 -3.37 -13.65
N ALA A 49 -14.60 -2.84 -12.60
CA ALA A 49 -15.22 -1.89 -11.68
C ALA A 49 -15.68 -0.62 -12.41
N ALA A 50 -14.82 -0.05 -13.29
CA ALA A 50 -15.15 1.15 -14.07
C ALA A 50 -16.37 0.95 -15.00
N ALA A 51 -16.60 -0.27 -15.50
CA ALA A 51 -17.78 -0.59 -16.29
C ALA A 51 -19.10 -0.58 -15.47
N LEU A 52 -18.98 -0.72 -14.14
CA LEU A 52 -20.08 -0.67 -13.19
C LEU A 52 -20.25 0.71 -12.53
N MET A 53 -19.48 1.72 -12.96
CA MET A 53 -19.50 3.09 -12.43
C MET A 53 -19.97 4.11 -13.51
N PRO A 54 -21.20 4.03 -14.00
CA PRO A 54 -21.69 4.89 -15.09
C PRO A 54 -21.76 6.38 -14.69
N ASP A 55 -21.90 6.66 -13.40
CA ASP A 55 -22.04 8.01 -12.85
C ASP A 55 -20.70 8.55 -12.27
N GLY A 56 -19.58 7.84 -12.52
CA GLY A 56 -18.31 8.09 -11.86
C GLY A 56 -18.13 7.28 -10.58
N GLY A 57 -17.05 7.50 -9.84
CA GLY A 57 -16.78 6.75 -8.62
C GLY A 57 -15.34 6.86 -8.10
N SER A 58 -14.96 5.97 -7.21
CA SER A 58 -13.62 5.96 -6.62
C SER A 58 -13.03 4.55 -6.54
N LEU A 59 -11.80 4.40 -7.04
CA LEU A 59 -10.98 3.19 -6.91
C LEU A 59 -9.86 3.44 -5.88
N LEU A 60 -9.69 2.54 -4.95
CA LEU A 60 -8.65 2.60 -3.92
C LEU A 60 -7.86 1.31 -3.87
N THR A 61 -6.53 1.40 -3.87
CA THR A 61 -5.67 0.25 -3.58
C THR A 61 -4.82 0.48 -2.35
N LEU A 62 -4.39 -0.60 -1.70
CA LEU A 62 -3.53 -0.56 -0.51
C LEU A 62 -2.07 -0.78 -0.89
N THR A 63 -1.22 0.17 -0.51
CA THR A 63 0.23 0.09 -0.68
C THR A 63 0.97 0.24 0.65
N TYR A 64 2.29 0.25 0.60
CA TYR A 64 3.14 0.38 1.77
C TYR A 64 4.44 1.10 1.41
N TYR A 65 4.99 1.87 2.32
CA TYR A 65 6.20 2.67 2.16
C TYR A 65 7.43 1.89 1.68
N GLY A 66 7.40 0.56 1.73
CA GLY A 66 8.37 -0.31 1.08
C GLY A 66 8.45 -0.16 -0.45
N SER A 67 7.50 0.53 -1.09
CA SER A 67 7.57 0.96 -2.49
C SER A 67 8.61 2.05 -2.74
N GLU A 68 8.85 2.91 -1.75
CA GLU A 68 9.72 4.08 -1.84
C GLU A 68 11.07 3.87 -1.15
N ARG A 69 11.11 3.05 -0.11
CA ARG A 69 12.30 2.77 0.69
C ARG A 69 12.43 1.28 0.94
N VAL A 70 13.68 0.82 1.06
CA VAL A 70 13.94 -0.59 1.36
C VAL A 70 13.52 -0.89 2.79
N MET A 71 12.64 -1.86 2.93
CA MET A 71 12.21 -2.41 4.21
C MET A 71 12.78 -3.82 4.38
N PRO A 72 13.26 -4.20 5.58
CA PRO A 72 13.76 -5.55 5.82
C PRO A 72 12.72 -6.61 5.43
N HIS A 73 13.16 -7.65 4.72
CA HIS A 73 12.34 -8.80 4.33
C HIS A 73 11.04 -8.45 3.57
N TYR A 74 11.05 -7.31 2.85
CA TYR A 74 9.94 -6.94 1.98
C TYR A 74 10.24 -7.23 0.49
N ASN A 75 11.50 -7.20 0.10
CA ASN A 75 12.07 -7.66 -1.17
C ASN A 75 11.20 -7.38 -2.40
N VAL A 76 10.81 -8.43 -3.15
CA VAL A 76 10.01 -8.32 -4.37
C VAL A 76 8.66 -7.66 -4.14
N MET A 77 8.10 -7.76 -2.94
CA MET A 77 6.85 -7.06 -2.60
C MET A 77 7.02 -5.53 -2.65
N GLY A 78 8.19 -5.00 -2.27
CA GLY A 78 8.50 -3.57 -2.41
C GLY A 78 8.48 -3.12 -3.87
N VAL A 79 9.07 -3.92 -4.76
CA VAL A 79 9.03 -3.68 -6.22
C VAL A 79 7.60 -3.74 -6.75
N ALA A 80 6.81 -4.72 -6.30
CA ALA A 80 5.41 -4.83 -6.68
C ALA A 80 4.60 -3.62 -6.20
N LYS A 81 4.81 -3.14 -4.97
CA LYS A 81 4.12 -1.94 -4.47
C LYS A 81 4.50 -0.67 -5.24
N ALA A 82 5.76 -0.53 -5.66
CA ALA A 82 6.18 0.57 -6.54
C ALA A 82 5.46 0.52 -7.90
N ALA A 83 5.35 -0.66 -8.50
CA ALA A 83 4.61 -0.87 -9.73
C ALA A 83 3.10 -0.62 -9.55
N LEU A 84 2.52 -1.02 -8.40
CA LEU A 84 1.12 -0.76 -8.07
C LEU A 84 0.84 0.75 -7.96
N GLU A 85 1.72 1.53 -7.33
CA GLU A 85 1.60 2.99 -7.24
C GLU A 85 1.77 3.67 -8.61
N ALA A 86 2.61 3.12 -9.49
CA ALA A 86 2.65 3.56 -10.88
C ALA A 86 1.30 3.29 -11.57
N SER A 87 0.71 2.10 -11.37
CA SER A 87 -0.60 1.74 -11.94
C SER A 87 -1.72 2.68 -11.47
N VAL A 88 -1.69 3.16 -10.20
CA VAL A 88 -2.61 4.19 -9.69
C VAL A 88 -2.59 5.43 -10.59
N ARG A 89 -1.41 5.93 -10.94
CA ARG A 89 -1.27 7.14 -11.77
C ARG A 89 -1.77 6.94 -13.19
N TYR A 90 -1.43 5.82 -13.82
CA TYR A 90 -1.91 5.51 -15.18
C TYR A 90 -3.42 5.32 -15.23
N LEU A 91 -3.99 4.56 -14.28
CA LEU A 91 -5.44 4.37 -14.20
C LEU A 91 -6.19 5.66 -13.88
N ALA A 92 -5.61 6.56 -13.08
CA ALA A 92 -6.20 7.88 -12.81
C ALA A 92 -6.33 8.72 -14.08
N VAL A 93 -5.33 8.67 -14.98
CA VAL A 93 -5.39 9.34 -16.28
C VAL A 93 -6.42 8.69 -17.19
N ASP A 94 -6.40 7.36 -17.30
CA ASP A 94 -7.28 6.62 -18.22
C ASP A 94 -8.77 6.75 -17.83
N LEU A 95 -9.08 6.80 -16.52
CA LEU A 95 -10.45 6.78 -16.01
C LEU A 95 -11.00 8.15 -15.63
N GLY A 96 -10.14 9.19 -15.58
CA GLY A 96 -10.52 10.54 -15.15
C GLY A 96 -11.63 11.17 -16.00
N SER A 97 -11.64 10.93 -17.33
CA SER A 97 -12.69 11.40 -18.23
C SER A 97 -14.07 10.82 -17.92
N LYS A 98 -14.13 9.71 -17.19
CA LYS A 98 -15.36 9.08 -16.71
C LYS A 98 -15.74 9.53 -15.28
N ASN A 99 -15.08 10.56 -14.76
CA ASN A 99 -15.23 11.02 -13.37
C ASN A 99 -14.95 9.91 -12.33
N ILE A 100 -14.01 9.00 -12.65
CA ILE A 100 -13.56 7.94 -11.73
C ILE A 100 -12.19 8.34 -11.20
N ARG A 101 -12.08 8.50 -9.88
CA ARG A 101 -10.85 8.80 -9.17
C ARG A 101 -10.12 7.51 -8.80
N VAL A 102 -8.80 7.51 -8.87
CA VAL A 102 -7.99 6.33 -8.55
C VAL A 102 -6.87 6.75 -7.62
N ASN A 103 -6.80 6.17 -6.42
CA ASN A 103 -5.80 6.52 -5.42
C ASN A 103 -5.20 5.27 -4.76
N GLY A 104 -4.00 5.43 -4.23
CA GLY A 104 -3.34 4.49 -3.35
C GLY A 104 -3.37 4.97 -1.90
N LEU A 105 -3.54 4.08 -0.95
CA LEU A 105 -3.41 4.36 0.47
C LEU A 105 -2.19 3.58 0.99
N SER A 106 -1.13 4.32 1.36
CA SER A 106 0.10 3.77 1.94
C SER A 106 -0.07 3.68 3.45
N ALA A 107 -0.46 2.49 3.93
CA ALA A 107 -0.69 2.24 5.35
C ALA A 107 0.59 1.87 6.08
N GLY A 108 0.83 2.45 7.24
CA GLY A 108 1.91 2.06 8.14
C GLY A 108 1.75 0.63 8.67
N PRO A 109 2.79 0.09 9.32
CA PRO A 109 2.76 -1.27 9.81
C PRO A 109 1.68 -1.48 10.88
N MET A 110 0.84 -2.50 10.68
CA MET A 110 -0.23 -2.92 11.57
C MET A 110 -0.21 -4.43 11.76
N LYS A 111 -0.60 -4.90 12.93
CA LYS A 111 -0.75 -6.34 13.21
C LYS A 111 -1.94 -6.91 12.43
N THR A 112 -1.66 -7.50 11.29
CA THR A 112 -2.64 -8.19 10.45
C THR A 112 -2.15 -9.60 10.12
N LEU A 113 -3.04 -10.45 9.61
CA LEU A 113 -2.67 -11.79 9.16
C LEU A 113 -1.61 -11.72 8.02
N ALA A 114 -1.81 -10.82 7.07
CA ALA A 114 -0.86 -10.60 5.97
C ALA A 114 0.54 -10.17 6.49
N ALA A 115 0.58 -9.26 7.47
CA ALA A 115 1.82 -8.78 8.06
C ALA A 115 2.60 -9.87 8.82
N SER A 116 1.93 -10.92 9.31
CA SER A 116 2.58 -12.04 10.00
C SER A 116 3.48 -12.87 9.07
N GLY A 117 3.32 -12.75 7.76
CA GLY A 117 4.18 -13.39 6.75
C GLY A 117 5.50 -12.65 6.49
N ILE A 118 5.65 -11.42 6.98
CA ILE A 118 6.86 -10.61 6.81
C ILE A 118 7.84 -10.94 7.94
N GLY A 119 9.09 -11.29 7.59
CA GLY A 119 10.16 -11.49 8.57
C GLY A 119 10.43 -10.21 9.37
N ASP A 120 10.82 -10.39 10.64
CA ASP A 120 11.15 -9.27 11.54
C ASP A 120 10.07 -8.19 11.71
N PHE A 121 8.80 -8.56 11.50
CA PHE A 121 7.68 -7.62 11.57
C PHE A 121 7.57 -6.91 12.94
N ARG A 122 7.97 -7.59 14.02
CA ARG A 122 8.03 -6.97 15.37
C ARG A 122 9.03 -5.84 15.43
N TYR A 123 10.19 -6.02 14.79
CA TYR A 123 11.21 -4.97 14.66
C TYR A 123 10.68 -3.78 13.88
N ILE A 124 10.01 -4.01 12.74
CA ILE A 124 9.39 -2.96 11.92
C ILE A 124 8.37 -2.15 12.73
N LEU A 125 7.48 -2.84 13.47
CA LEU A 125 6.50 -2.18 14.35
C LEU A 125 7.18 -1.32 15.42
N LYS A 126 8.18 -1.85 16.10
CA LYS A 126 8.87 -1.12 17.18
C LYS A 126 9.67 0.04 16.63
N TRP A 127 10.33 -0.14 15.49
CA TRP A 127 11.04 0.92 14.82
C TRP A 127 10.11 2.07 14.44
N ASN A 128 8.97 1.77 13.81
CA ASN A 128 8.00 2.78 13.40
C ASN A 128 7.41 3.53 14.61
N GLU A 129 7.04 2.80 15.68
CA GLU A 129 6.55 3.40 16.93
C GLU A 129 7.54 4.43 17.51
N LEU A 130 8.84 4.10 17.54
CA LEU A 130 9.86 4.95 18.14
C LEU A 130 10.30 6.11 17.25
N ASN A 131 10.24 5.94 15.93
CA ASN A 131 10.82 6.89 14.99
C ASN A 131 9.78 7.70 14.21
N SER A 132 8.52 7.29 14.17
CA SER A 132 7.48 8.13 13.55
C SER A 132 7.28 9.44 14.33
N PRO A 133 6.93 10.55 13.68
CA PRO A 133 6.61 11.82 14.34
C PRO A 133 5.56 11.71 15.46
N LEU A 134 4.49 10.95 15.24
CA LEU A 134 3.42 10.77 16.24
C LEU A 134 3.75 9.73 17.33
N LYS A 135 4.96 9.11 17.31
CA LYS A 135 5.44 8.16 18.33
C LYS A 135 4.48 6.99 18.62
N ARG A 136 3.78 6.54 17.61
CA ARG A 136 2.88 5.39 17.65
C ARG A 136 2.78 4.73 16.29
N ASN A 137 2.30 3.50 16.26
CA ASN A 137 1.84 2.88 15.03
C ASN A 137 0.42 3.33 14.68
N VAL A 138 0.05 3.21 13.42
CA VAL A 138 -1.32 3.42 12.97
C VAL A 138 -2.25 2.33 13.50
N THR A 139 -3.51 2.70 13.65
CA THR A 139 -4.61 1.79 13.92
C THR A 139 -5.43 1.52 12.67
N GLN A 140 -6.26 0.48 12.70
CA GLN A 140 -7.23 0.25 11.62
C GLN A 140 -8.20 1.41 11.45
N ALA A 141 -8.54 2.12 12.54
CA ALA A 141 -9.40 3.30 12.49
C ALA A 141 -8.74 4.48 11.77
N ASP A 142 -7.43 4.71 11.98
CA ASP A 142 -6.67 5.74 11.24
C ASP A 142 -6.71 5.47 9.73
N VAL A 143 -6.44 4.22 9.33
CA VAL A 143 -6.44 3.81 7.92
C VAL A 143 -7.85 3.83 7.34
N GLY A 144 -8.84 3.36 8.10
CA GLY A 144 -10.24 3.38 7.71
C GLY A 144 -10.77 4.79 7.49
N GLY A 145 -10.42 5.74 8.37
CA GLY A 145 -10.79 7.16 8.21
C GLY A 145 -10.25 7.77 6.92
N ALA A 146 -8.97 7.52 6.59
CA ALA A 146 -8.39 7.95 5.32
C ALA A 146 -9.03 7.25 4.12
N GLY A 147 -9.36 5.95 4.25
CA GLY A 147 -10.11 5.21 3.24
C GLY A 147 -11.48 5.84 2.96
N VAL A 148 -12.23 6.18 4.00
CA VAL A 148 -13.52 6.87 3.86
C VAL A 148 -13.34 8.23 3.16
N TYR A 149 -12.32 9.01 3.53
CA TYR A 149 -12.00 10.27 2.85
C TYR A 149 -11.77 10.05 1.35
N LEU A 150 -10.90 9.11 0.97
CA LEU A 150 -10.54 8.87 -0.43
C LEU A 150 -11.68 8.26 -1.27
N LEU A 151 -12.62 7.56 -0.64
CA LEU A 151 -13.75 6.92 -1.32
C LEU A 151 -14.98 7.82 -1.40
N SER A 152 -15.09 8.83 -0.55
CA SER A 152 -16.24 9.73 -0.48
C SER A 152 -16.07 11.02 -1.28
N ASP A 153 -17.14 11.83 -1.35
CA ASP A 153 -17.16 13.13 -1.99
C ASP A 153 -16.29 14.19 -1.29
N LEU A 154 -15.74 13.88 -0.12
CA LEU A 154 -14.77 14.74 0.57
C LEU A 154 -13.45 14.89 -0.21
N SER A 155 -13.18 14.00 -1.14
CA SER A 155 -11.94 13.97 -1.94
C SER A 155 -12.17 14.06 -3.45
N THR A 156 -13.20 14.77 -3.91
CA THR A 156 -13.55 14.88 -5.34
C THR A 156 -12.43 15.45 -6.21
N GLY A 157 -11.53 16.23 -5.66
CA GLY A 157 -10.36 16.78 -6.36
C GLY A 157 -9.09 15.91 -6.23
N VAL A 158 -9.15 14.69 -5.65
CA VAL A 158 -7.98 13.86 -5.37
C VAL A 158 -7.99 12.61 -6.26
N SER A 159 -7.05 12.52 -7.19
CA SER A 159 -6.86 11.35 -8.05
C SER A 159 -5.39 11.21 -8.45
N GLY A 160 -4.89 9.98 -8.53
CA GLY A 160 -3.48 9.70 -8.81
C GLY A 160 -2.55 9.84 -7.59
N GLU A 161 -3.10 10.02 -6.40
CA GLU A 161 -2.39 10.23 -5.13
C GLU A 161 -2.00 8.91 -4.48
N THR A 162 -0.80 8.86 -3.88
CA THR A 162 -0.43 7.86 -2.88
C THR A 162 -0.47 8.54 -1.52
N HIS A 163 -1.55 8.30 -0.77
CA HIS A 163 -1.82 8.95 0.51
C HIS A 163 -1.21 8.17 1.67
N HIS A 164 -0.25 8.80 2.36
CA HIS A 164 0.45 8.18 3.49
C HIS A 164 -0.35 8.26 4.78
N VAL A 165 -0.61 7.11 5.40
CA VAL A 165 -1.26 6.96 6.71
C VAL A 165 -0.39 6.06 7.58
N GLU A 166 0.66 6.62 8.17
CA GLU A 166 1.71 5.86 8.85
C GLU A 166 2.38 6.68 9.98
N CYS A 167 1.62 7.61 10.56
CA CYS A 167 2.05 8.49 11.66
C CYS A 167 3.21 9.43 11.30
N GLY A 168 3.39 9.74 10.00
CA GLY A 168 4.40 10.66 9.49
C GLY A 168 5.78 10.02 9.28
N TYR A 169 5.90 8.69 9.33
CA TYR A 169 7.20 8.02 9.23
C TYR A 169 7.94 8.32 7.91
N HIS A 170 7.23 8.47 6.79
CA HIS A 170 7.82 8.71 5.46
C HIS A 170 8.68 9.99 5.37
N VAL A 171 8.46 10.97 6.26
CA VAL A 171 9.27 12.21 6.27
C VAL A 171 10.57 12.07 7.06
N VAL A 172 10.77 10.93 7.76
CA VAL A 172 11.90 10.72 8.66
C VAL A 172 13.10 10.19 7.88
N GLY A 173 14.14 11.00 7.74
CA GLY A 173 15.37 10.61 7.07
C GLY A 173 16.38 9.90 7.97
N MET A 174 16.32 10.13 9.30
CA MET A 174 17.26 9.57 10.26
C MET A 174 16.59 9.37 11.62
N LYS A 175 16.99 8.32 12.33
CA LYS A 175 16.56 8.04 13.70
C LYS A 175 16.88 9.23 14.62
N ALA A 176 15.96 9.56 15.53
CA ALA A 176 16.21 10.57 16.55
C ALA A 176 17.39 10.16 17.47
N VAL A 177 18.16 11.15 17.94
CA VAL A 177 19.37 10.91 18.74
C VAL A 177 19.05 10.17 20.04
N ASP A 178 17.91 10.47 20.65
CA ASP A 178 17.41 9.89 21.90
C ASP A 178 16.60 8.61 21.72
N ALA A 179 16.35 8.18 20.48
CA ALA A 179 15.63 6.94 20.25
C ALA A 179 16.48 5.73 20.68
N PRO A 180 15.90 4.78 21.44
CA PRO A 180 16.64 3.64 21.95
C PRO A 180 17.16 2.75 20.83
N ASP A 181 18.23 1.99 21.12
CA ASP A 181 18.70 0.94 20.24
C ASP A 181 17.80 -0.29 20.37
N ILE A 182 17.20 -0.71 19.25
CA ILE A 182 16.27 -1.84 19.18
C ILE A 182 16.83 -3.03 18.41
N SER A 183 18.13 -3.04 18.14
CA SER A 183 18.77 -4.12 17.36
C SER A 183 18.66 -5.51 18.01
N LYS A 184 18.18 -5.59 19.24
CA LYS A 184 18.02 -6.84 20.01
C LYS A 184 16.57 -7.11 20.43
N VAL A 185 15.58 -6.53 19.75
CA VAL A 185 14.14 -6.74 20.03
C VAL A 185 13.62 -7.98 19.33
#